data_006fdf66d5f85bd6a520536060043185
#
_entry.id   006fdf66d5f85bd6a520536060043185
#
_cell.length_a   1.000
_cell.length_b   1.000
_cell.length_c   1.000
_cell.angle_alpha   90.00
_cell.angle_beta   90.00
_cell.angle_gamma   90.00
#
_symmetry.space_group_name_H-M   'P 1'
#
loop_
_entity.id
_entity.type
_entity.pdbx_description
1 polymer ?
#
loop_
_entity_poly.entity_id
_entity_poly.type
_entity_poly.pdbx_seq_one_letter_code
_entity_poly.pdbx_strand_id
1 'polypeptide(L)'
;MFQSYNLFRNKTALQNVTEGLIIARKMPKEQADAVGMKMLEKVGLADRADYYPRQLSGGQQQRVAIARALATDPKVLLCDEATSALDPKTTRQILELIRDINQKLNITVVIITHQMSVVKEVCSHVAILDDGCVAESGMVGTVFAAPKSEAGRRLVFPGGADAQVYNPQDEKLVRLVFKDSKTTSIPLIARLAAEEGVFCNVISASTQKLSETVYGSMMLGIPSAQYDKAVAFIHNVANVQVEEVDHHVQ
;
A
#
# COMPACT_ATOMS: atom_id res chain seq x y z
N MET A 1 9.94 0.01 20.01
CA MET A 1 10.11 -0.76 18.78
C MET A 1 10.02 -2.24 19.12
N PHE A 2 8.83 -2.85 19.03
CA PHE A 2 8.67 -4.25 19.37
C PHE A 2 8.56 -5.06 18.06
N GLN A 3 9.70 -5.55 17.58
CA GLN A 3 9.80 -6.52 16.47
C GLN A 3 9.35 -7.93 16.88
N SER A 4 8.52 -8.08 17.89
CA SER A 4 8.06 -9.39 18.36
C SER A 4 6.58 -9.56 18.07
N TYR A 5 6.23 -10.66 17.43
CA TYR A 5 4.85 -11.08 17.14
C TYR A 5 4.00 -11.26 18.41
N ASN A 6 4.52 -10.83 19.57
CA ASN A 6 3.90 -10.89 20.90
C ASN A 6 3.38 -12.29 21.27
N LEU A 7 4.07 -13.33 20.80
CA LEU A 7 3.79 -14.69 21.19
C LEU A 7 4.38 -15.02 22.57
N PHE A 8 3.65 -15.76 23.37
CA PHE A 8 4.16 -16.32 24.63
C PHE A 8 5.26 -17.35 24.33
N ARG A 9 6.49 -17.04 24.70
CA ARG A 9 7.68 -17.85 24.38
C ARG A 9 7.65 -19.24 24.99
N ASN A 10 6.98 -19.41 26.13
CA ASN A 10 6.83 -20.65 26.90
C ASN A 10 5.58 -21.45 26.55
N LYS A 11 4.85 -21.07 25.49
CA LYS A 11 3.64 -21.72 25.01
C LYS A 11 3.83 -22.18 23.55
N THR A 12 3.20 -23.32 23.22
CA THR A 12 3.18 -23.80 21.83
C THR A 12 2.34 -22.89 20.93
N ALA A 13 2.37 -23.12 19.62
CA ALA A 13 1.53 -22.40 18.66
C ALA A 13 0.05 -22.53 19.02
N LEU A 14 -0.43 -23.75 19.30
CA LEU A 14 -1.81 -24.00 19.72
C LEU A 14 -2.15 -23.24 21.01
N GLN A 15 -1.29 -23.36 22.04
CA GLN A 15 -1.51 -22.68 23.31
C GLN A 15 -1.52 -21.13 23.16
N ASN A 16 -0.71 -20.57 22.25
CA ASN A 16 -0.73 -19.15 21.94
C ASN A 16 -2.08 -18.73 21.35
N VAL A 17 -2.66 -19.54 20.49
CA VAL A 17 -3.96 -19.27 19.85
C VAL A 17 -5.10 -19.41 20.85
N THR A 18 -5.05 -20.41 21.73
CA THR A 18 -6.17 -20.76 22.63
C THR A 18 -6.19 -20.01 23.96
N GLU A 19 -5.07 -19.37 24.33
CA GLU A 19 -4.94 -18.69 25.65
C GLU A 19 -6.07 -17.70 25.92
N GLY A 20 -6.37 -16.84 24.96
CA GLY A 20 -7.44 -15.84 25.10
C GLY A 20 -8.82 -16.48 25.26
N LEU A 21 -9.05 -17.62 24.62
CA LEU A 21 -10.31 -18.35 24.73
C LEU A 21 -10.47 -18.97 26.13
N ILE A 22 -9.40 -19.56 26.65
CA ILE A 22 -9.41 -20.24 27.96
C ILE A 22 -9.48 -19.21 29.08
N ILE A 23 -8.62 -18.21 29.09
CA ILE A 23 -8.47 -17.26 30.20
C ILE A 23 -9.56 -16.21 30.18
N ALA A 24 -9.76 -15.52 29.05
CA ALA A 24 -10.69 -14.40 28.97
C ALA A 24 -12.14 -14.85 28.75
N ARG A 25 -12.37 -15.86 27.89
CA ARG A 25 -13.72 -16.36 27.60
C ARG A 25 -14.12 -17.55 28.48
N LYS A 26 -13.22 -18.06 29.31
CA LYS A 26 -13.44 -19.23 30.19
C LYS A 26 -13.95 -20.47 29.44
N MET A 27 -13.52 -20.60 28.19
CA MET A 27 -13.90 -21.72 27.35
C MET A 27 -13.23 -23.02 27.85
N PRO A 28 -13.91 -24.15 27.90
CA PRO A 28 -13.29 -25.45 28.22
C PRO A 28 -12.13 -25.74 27.27
N LYS A 29 -11.05 -26.29 27.81
CA LYS A 29 -9.80 -26.50 27.07
C LYS A 29 -10.00 -27.29 25.77
N GLU A 30 -10.76 -28.38 25.81
CA GLU A 30 -11.03 -29.21 24.63
C GLU A 30 -11.71 -28.42 23.50
N GLN A 31 -12.68 -27.56 23.85
CA GLN A 31 -13.35 -26.69 22.87
C GLN A 31 -12.38 -25.62 22.34
N ALA A 32 -11.59 -25.01 23.21
CA ALA A 32 -10.59 -24.02 22.82
C ALA A 32 -9.55 -24.63 21.88
N ASP A 33 -9.06 -25.84 22.17
CA ASP A 33 -8.09 -26.55 21.34
C ASP A 33 -8.68 -26.89 19.96
N ALA A 34 -9.95 -27.29 19.88
CA ALA A 34 -10.62 -27.52 18.60
C ALA A 34 -10.73 -26.22 17.77
N VAL A 35 -11.08 -25.10 18.39
CA VAL A 35 -11.09 -23.77 17.73
C VAL A 35 -9.67 -23.39 17.30
N GLY A 36 -8.69 -23.57 18.17
CA GLY A 36 -7.30 -23.22 17.90
C GLY A 36 -6.72 -24.00 16.72
N MET A 37 -6.97 -25.32 16.67
CA MET A 37 -6.55 -26.17 15.55
C MET A 37 -7.16 -25.71 14.22
N LYS A 38 -8.46 -25.40 14.21
CA LYS A 38 -9.13 -24.86 13.02
C LYS A 38 -8.53 -23.53 12.57
N MET A 39 -8.08 -22.67 13.49
CA MET A 39 -7.43 -21.41 13.12
C MET A 39 -5.99 -21.65 12.62
N LEU A 40 -5.25 -22.57 13.21
CA LEU A 40 -3.93 -22.96 12.72
C LEU A 40 -4.01 -23.59 11.31
N GLU A 41 -5.02 -24.40 11.05
CA GLU A 41 -5.28 -24.94 9.71
C GLU A 41 -5.53 -23.83 8.68
N LYS A 42 -6.37 -22.81 9.01
CA LYS A 42 -6.63 -21.66 8.15
C LYS A 42 -5.38 -20.88 7.76
N VAL A 43 -4.36 -20.84 8.61
CA VAL A 43 -3.09 -20.18 8.34
C VAL A 43 -2.00 -21.13 7.85
N GLY A 44 -2.34 -22.42 7.61
CA GLY A 44 -1.42 -23.44 7.09
C GLY A 44 -0.35 -23.90 8.08
N LEU A 45 -0.68 -24.00 9.37
CA LEU A 45 0.23 -24.39 10.45
C LEU A 45 -0.34 -25.47 11.37
N ALA A 46 -1.29 -26.29 10.91
CA ALA A 46 -1.86 -27.37 11.72
C ALA A 46 -0.77 -28.39 12.16
N ASP A 47 0.19 -28.68 11.29
CA ASP A 47 1.33 -29.58 11.55
C ASP A 47 2.37 -29.00 12.51
N ARG A 48 2.22 -27.73 12.92
CA ARG A 48 3.11 -26.98 13.82
C ARG A 48 2.46 -26.59 15.14
N ALA A 49 1.31 -27.18 15.46
CA ALA A 49 0.52 -26.86 16.65
C ALA A 49 1.33 -26.96 17.96
N ASP A 50 2.22 -27.95 18.05
CA ASP A 50 3.04 -28.22 19.24
C ASP A 50 4.40 -27.51 19.24
N TYR A 51 4.69 -26.69 18.21
CA TYR A 51 5.97 -25.98 18.10
C TYR A 51 5.94 -24.71 18.97
N TYR A 52 7.06 -24.47 19.66
CA TYR A 52 7.29 -23.22 20.38
C TYR A 52 7.74 -22.10 19.41
N PRO A 53 7.54 -20.83 19.75
CA PRO A 53 7.92 -19.71 18.88
C PRO A 53 9.37 -19.77 18.39
N ARG A 54 10.31 -20.21 19.22
CA ARG A 54 11.74 -20.37 18.86
C ARG A 54 12.00 -21.39 17.73
N GLN A 55 11.05 -22.29 17.48
CA GLN A 55 11.12 -23.33 16.46
C GLN A 55 10.43 -22.92 15.15
N LEU A 56 9.80 -21.75 15.15
CA LEU A 56 9.06 -21.19 14.03
C LEU A 56 9.84 -20.05 13.37
N SER A 57 9.80 -19.98 12.03
CA SER A 57 10.31 -18.81 11.31
C SER A 57 9.49 -17.55 11.62
N GLY A 58 10.01 -16.35 11.32
CA GLY A 58 9.29 -15.10 11.53
C GLY A 58 7.92 -15.07 10.85
N GLY A 59 7.82 -15.52 9.60
CA GLY A 59 6.55 -15.63 8.89
C GLY A 59 5.59 -16.64 9.50
N GLN A 60 6.08 -17.76 10.06
CA GLN A 60 5.26 -18.72 10.80
C GLN A 60 4.77 -18.12 12.11
N GLN A 61 5.62 -17.40 12.85
CA GLN A 61 5.21 -16.70 14.07
C GLN A 61 4.12 -15.68 13.78
N GLN A 62 4.23 -14.92 12.67
CA GLN A 62 3.21 -13.98 12.24
C GLN A 62 1.88 -14.68 11.92
N ARG A 63 1.92 -15.84 11.24
CA ARG A 63 0.71 -16.64 10.99
C ARG A 63 0.06 -17.14 12.29
N VAL A 64 0.84 -17.53 13.30
CA VAL A 64 0.31 -17.88 14.63
C VAL A 64 -0.35 -16.67 15.29
N ALA A 65 0.25 -15.47 15.19
CA ALA A 65 -0.36 -14.24 15.73
C ALA A 65 -1.68 -13.90 15.03
N ILE A 66 -1.77 -14.08 13.73
CA ILE A 66 -3.02 -13.93 12.95
C ILE A 66 -4.06 -14.97 13.42
N ALA A 67 -3.68 -16.25 13.52
CA ALA A 67 -4.57 -17.31 14.01
C ALA A 67 -5.11 -17.02 15.41
N ARG A 68 -4.26 -16.50 16.31
CA ARG A 68 -4.66 -16.06 17.65
C ARG A 68 -5.70 -14.96 17.61
N ALA A 69 -5.52 -13.95 16.75
CA ALA A 69 -6.49 -12.88 16.60
C ALA A 69 -7.83 -13.39 16.06
N LEU A 70 -7.80 -14.30 15.07
CA LEU A 70 -8.99 -14.90 14.47
C LEU A 70 -9.76 -15.82 15.41
N ALA A 71 -9.09 -16.45 16.37
CA ALA A 71 -9.72 -17.37 17.32
C ALA A 71 -10.83 -16.70 18.16
N THR A 72 -10.76 -15.39 18.30
CA THR A 72 -11.79 -14.60 19.04
C THR A 72 -13.00 -14.24 18.18
N ASP A 73 -13.09 -14.70 16.92
CA ASP A 73 -14.14 -14.39 15.97
C ASP A 73 -14.39 -12.87 15.84
N PRO A 74 -13.36 -12.11 15.41
CA PRO A 74 -13.42 -10.66 15.36
C PRO A 74 -14.20 -10.19 14.12
N LYS A 75 -14.89 -9.05 14.23
CA LYS A 75 -15.44 -8.32 13.07
C LYS A 75 -14.39 -7.48 12.35
N VAL A 76 -13.35 -7.08 13.08
CA VAL A 76 -12.25 -6.24 12.58
C VAL A 76 -10.91 -6.87 12.98
N LEU A 77 -10.03 -7.10 12.02
CA LEU A 77 -8.65 -7.51 12.25
C LEU A 77 -7.74 -6.28 12.09
N LEU A 78 -7.02 -5.93 13.15
CA LEU A 78 -6.05 -4.84 13.14
C LEU A 78 -4.64 -5.41 12.96
N CYS A 79 -3.95 -4.99 11.92
CA CYS A 79 -2.59 -5.38 11.57
C CYS A 79 -1.67 -4.17 11.67
N ASP A 80 -0.91 -4.06 12.75
CA ASP A 80 0.05 -2.99 12.96
C ASP A 80 1.44 -3.47 12.54
N GLU A 81 1.98 -2.86 11.49
CA GLU A 81 3.29 -3.21 10.88
C GLU A 81 3.51 -4.73 10.68
N ALA A 82 2.47 -5.45 10.28
CA ALA A 82 2.45 -6.91 10.23
C ALA A 82 3.56 -7.54 9.36
N THR A 83 4.23 -6.75 8.53
CA THR A 83 5.23 -7.21 7.56
C THR A 83 6.59 -6.51 7.68
N SER A 84 6.76 -5.58 8.62
CA SER A 84 7.97 -4.72 8.72
C SER A 84 9.28 -5.48 8.98
N ALA A 85 9.21 -6.66 9.61
CA ALA A 85 10.37 -7.49 9.97
C ALA A 85 10.54 -8.72 9.07
N LEU A 86 9.82 -8.81 7.95
CA LEU A 86 9.80 -9.96 7.05
C LEU A 86 10.54 -9.65 5.73
N ASP A 87 11.11 -10.69 5.13
CA ASP A 87 11.65 -10.59 3.78
C ASP A 87 10.51 -10.40 2.74
N PRO A 88 10.81 -9.88 1.54
CA PRO A 88 9.78 -9.57 0.54
C PRO A 88 8.92 -10.75 0.11
N LYS A 89 9.47 -11.97 0.09
CA LYS A 89 8.73 -13.18 -0.29
C LYS A 89 7.73 -13.55 0.81
N THR A 90 8.18 -13.55 2.04
CA THR A 90 7.34 -13.84 3.21
C THR A 90 6.26 -12.75 3.39
N THR A 91 6.61 -11.48 3.17
CA THR A 91 5.65 -10.37 3.16
C THR A 91 4.48 -10.64 2.21
N ARG A 92 4.75 -10.98 0.95
CA ARG A 92 3.69 -11.31 -0.02
C ARG A 92 2.80 -12.45 0.46
N GLN A 93 3.38 -13.52 1.00
CA GLN A 93 2.62 -14.66 1.52
C GLN A 93 1.70 -14.27 2.70
N ILE A 94 2.12 -13.35 3.55
CA ILE A 94 1.28 -12.84 4.65
C ILE A 94 0.18 -11.95 4.12
N LEU A 95 0.45 -11.09 3.13
CA LEU A 95 -0.55 -10.24 2.51
C LEU A 95 -1.61 -11.04 1.74
N GLU A 96 -1.21 -12.08 1.01
CA GLU A 96 -2.12 -13.03 0.37
C GLU A 96 -3.02 -13.73 1.41
N LEU A 97 -2.43 -14.20 2.52
CA LEU A 97 -3.19 -14.80 3.61
C LEU A 97 -4.22 -13.82 4.20
N ILE A 98 -3.83 -12.56 4.43
CA ILE A 98 -4.73 -11.53 4.97
C ILE A 98 -5.87 -11.25 3.98
N ARG A 99 -5.60 -11.19 2.68
CA ARG A 99 -6.62 -11.04 1.63
C ARG A 99 -7.59 -12.22 1.62
N ASP A 100 -7.08 -13.43 1.68
CA ASP A 100 -7.87 -14.66 1.75
C ASP A 100 -8.79 -14.67 2.98
N ILE A 101 -8.27 -14.27 4.14
CA ILE A 101 -9.03 -14.16 5.38
C ILE A 101 -10.15 -13.12 5.24
N ASN A 102 -9.85 -11.92 4.71
CA ASN A 102 -10.84 -10.88 4.47
C ASN A 102 -12.00 -11.39 3.60
N GLN A 103 -11.67 -12.05 2.48
CA GLN A 103 -12.68 -12.55 1.53
C GLN A 103 -13.47 -13.74 2.10
N LYS A 104 -12.81 -14.74 2.70
CA LYS A 104 -13.44 -15.98 3.17
C LYS A 104 -14.25 -15.79 4.46
N LEU A 105 -13.82 -14.87 5.33
CA LEU A 105 -14.48 -14.63 6.63
C LEU A 105 -15.36 -13.37 6.61
N ASN A 106 -15.33 -12.59 5.54
CA ASN A 106 -16.06 -11.32 5.40
C ASN A 106 -15.86 -10.38 6.59
N ILE A 107 -14.61 -10.26 7.08
CA ILE A 107 -14.22 -9.37 8.16
C ILE A 107 -13.51 -8.13 7.61
N THR A 108 -13.63 -7.01 8.29
CA THR A 108 -12.86 -5.82 7.95
C THR A 108 -11.40 -5.99 8.40
N VAL A 109 -10.45 -5.67 7.52
CA VAL A 109 -9.03 -5.65 7.87
C VAL A 109 -8.53 -4.22 7.81
N VAL A 110 -7.90 -3.77 8.90
CA VAL A 110 -7.22 -2.47 9.00
C VAL A 110 -5.72 -2.72 9.08
N ILE A 111 -4.96 -2.19 8.13
CA ILE A 111 -3.50 -2.34 8.07
C ILE A 111 -2.86 -0.98 8.36
N ILE A 112 -2.03 -0.90 9.38
CA ILE A 112 -1.19 0.25 9.67
C ILE A 112 0.19 -0.04 9.11
N THR A 113 0.68 0.80 8.21
CA THR A 113 1.98 0.62 7.56
C THR A 113 2.50 1.91 6.98
N HIS A 114 3.82 2.05 6.94
CA HIS A 114 4.52 3.09 6.18
C HIS A 114 4.96 2.59 4.78
N GLN A 115 4.69 1.33 4.44
CA GLN A 115 5.06 0.73 3.16
C GLN A 115 3.96 0.92 2.13
N MET A 116 4.14 1.87 1.22
CA MET A 116 3.15 2.19 0.18
C MET A 116 2.89 1.02 -0.79
N SER A 117 3.87 0.13 -0.97
CA SER A 117 3.70 -1.11 -1.74
C SER A 117 2.62 -2.02 -1.16
N VAL A 118 2.57 -2.15 0.18
CA VAL A 118 1.55 -2.94 0.88
C VAL A 118 0.17 -2.34 0.65
N VAL A 119 0.03 -1.00 0.81
CA VAL A 119 -1.25 -0.30 0.60
C VAL A 119 -1.78 -0.56 -0.82
N LYS A 120 -0.90 -0.41 -1.82
CA LYS A 120 -1.25 -0.60 -3.24
C LYS A 120 -1.63 -2.04 -3.59
N GLU A 121 -1.02 -3.02 -2.92
CA GLU A 121 -1.19 -4.43 -3.23
C GLU A 121 -2.49 -5.01 -2.66
N VAL A 122 -2.87 -4.64 -1.42
CA VAL A 122 -3.94 -5.34 -0.71
C VAL A 122 -5.08 -4.45 -0.21
N CYS A 123 -4.92 -3.12 -0.16
CA CYS A 123 -5.94 -2.24 0.37
C CYS A 123 -6.86 -1.69 -0.74
N SER A 124 -8.15 -1.56 -0.43
CA SER A 124 -9.12 -0.87 -1.28
C SER A 124 -9.27 0.61 -0.91
N HIS A 125 -9.12 0.93 0.38
CA HIS A 125 -9.21 2.27 0.94
C HIS A 125 -7.95 2.61 1.71
N VAL A 126 -7.63 3.91 1.79
CA VAL A 126 -6.51 4.43 2.55
C VAL A 126 -6.96 5.64 3.37
N ALA A 127 -6.38 5.78 4.55
CA ALA A 127 -6.38 7.01 5.33
C ALA A 127 -4.93 7.40 5.63
N ILE A 128 -4.54 8.59 5.23
CA ILE A 128 -3.22 9.15 5.46
C ILE A 128 -3.27 9.95 6.75
N LEU A 129 -2.39 9.60 7.67
CA LEU A 129 -2.26 10.28 8.96
C LEU A 129 -1.06 11.22 8.91
N ASP A 130 -1.25 12.45 9.36
CA ASP A 130 -0.21 13.47 9.52
C ASP A 130 -0.47 14.22 10.83
N ASP A 131 0.55 14.36 11.67
CA ASP A 131 0.46 15.00 13.00
C ASP A 131 -0.73 14.52 13.86
N GLY A 132 -1.03 13.20 13.81
CA GLY A 132 -2.09 12.59 14.60
C GLY A 132 -3.51 12.82 14.06
N CYS A 133 -3.67 13.50 12.94
CA CYS A 133 -4.95 13.73 12.27
C CYS A 133 -5.03 12.99 10.93
N VAL A 134 -6.25 12.73 10.47
CA VAL A 134 -6.48 12.21 9.12
C VAL A 134 -6.35 13.36 8.13
N ALA A 135 -5.23 13.40 7.41
CA ALA A 135 -4.96 14.43 6.39
C ALA A 135 -5.75 14.18 5.10
N GLU A 136 -5.93 12.90 4.73
CA GLU A 136 -6.67 12.49 3.54
C GLU A 136 -7.18 11.07 3.67
N SER A 137 -8.34 10.77 3.09
CA SER A 137 -8.87 9.40 3.01
C SER A 137 -9.68 9.19 1.75
N GLY A 138 -9.72 7.94 1.27
CA GLY A 138 -10.47 7.56 0.09
C GLY A 138 -10.09 6.21 -0.50
N MET A 139 -10.57 5.95 -1.71
CA MET A 139 -10.17 4.79 -2.49
C MET A 139 -8.68 4.89 -2.84
N VAL A 140 -7.92 3.79 -2.67
CA VAL A 140 -6.47 3.77 -2.97
C VAL A 140 -6.19 4.31 -4.37
N GLY A 141 -6.93 3.84 -5.39
CA GLY A 141 -6.76 4.31 -6.76
C GLY A 141 -6.92 5.83 -6.93
N THR A 142 -7.89 6.42 -6.24
CA THR A 142 -8.16 7.87 -6.31
C THR A 142 -7.09 8.68 -5.60
N VAL A 143 -6.77 8.31 -4.35
CA VAL A 143 -5.78 9.03 -3.52
C VAL A 143 -4.39 8.95 -4.13
N PHE A 144 -4.02 7.78 -4.68
CA PHE A 144 -2.69 7.61 -5.30
C PHE A 144 -2.59 8.20 -6.71
N ALA A 145 -3.71 8.37 -7.42
CA ALA A 145 -3.70 9.04 -8.72
C ALA A 145 -3.61 10.56 -8.58
N ALA A 146 -4.35 11.14 -7.62
CA ALA A 146 -4.43 12.59 -7.41
C ALA A 146 -4.56 12.91 -5.91
N PRO A 147 -3.46 12.84 -5.14
CA PRO A 147 -3.48 13.17 -3.71
C PRO A 147 -3.76 14.67 -3.52
N LYS A 148 -4.72 14.96 -2.65
CA LYS A 148 -5.17 16.34 -2.39
C LYS A 148 -4.37 16.98 -1.26
N SER A 149 -4.04 16.21 -0.22
CA SER A 149 -3.26 16.71 0.91
C SER A 149 -1.77 16.79 0.59
N GLU A 150 -1.07 17.66 1.28
CA GLU A 150 0.40 17.75 1.19
C GLU A 150 1.07 16.47 1.68
N ALA A 151 0.58 15.90 2.79
CA ALA A 151 1.05 14.59 3.29
C ALA A 151 0.86 13.48 2.27
N GLY A 152 -0.29 13.47 1.57
CA GLY A 152 -0.56 12.53 0.48
C GLY A 152 0.42 12.69 -0.67
N ARG A 153 0.70 13.93 -1.08
CA ARG A 153 1.68 14.19 -2.15
C ARG A 153 3.07 13.72 -1.77
N ARG A 154 3.53 14.01 -0.54
CA ARG A 154 4.83 13.54 -0.03
C ARG A 154 4.95 12.01 -0.02
N LEU A 155 3.88 11.31 0.36
CA LEU A 155 3.86 9.84 0.41
C LEU A 155 3.75 9.17 -0.95
N VAL A 156 2.93 9.72 -1.84
CA VAL A 156 2.69 9.13 -3.17
C VAL A 156 3.83 9.45 -4.14
N PHE A 157 4.42 10.64 -4.01
CA PHE A 157 5.50 11.14 -4.85
C PHE A 157 6.74 11.48 -4.00
N PRO A 158 7.37 10.48 -3.35
CA PRO A 158 8.59 10.71 -2.58
C PRO A 158 9.72 11.07 -3.54
N GLY A 159 10.08 12.30 -3.58
CA GLY A 159 11.11 12.77 -4.49
C GLY A 159 10.83 14.15 -5.05
N GLY A 160 9.68 14.74 -4.75
CA GLY A 160 9.37 16.13 -5.14
C GLY A 160 9.87 16.48 -6.56
N ALA A 161 9.73 17.69 -7.01
CA ALA A 161 10.53 18.16 -8.11
C ALA A 161 11.95 18.38 -7.54
N ASP A 162 12.87 17.42 -7.73
CA ASP A 162 14.28 17.65 -7.41
C ASP A 162 14.72 18.90 -8.19
N ALA A 163 14.92 20.00 -7.46
CA ALA A 163 15.27 21.30 -8.01
C ALA A 163 16.59 21.30 -8.80
N GLN A 164 17.29 20.16 -8.84
CA GLN A 164 18.54 19.97 -9.57
C GLN A 164 18.35 19.49 -11.02
N VAL A 165 17.14 19.04 -11.41
CA VAL A 165 16.92 18.39 -12.73
C VAL A 165 16.24 19.32 -13.74
N TYR A 166 15.72 20.48 -13.33
CA TYR A 166 15.11 21.44 -14.22
C TYR A 166 15.53 22.90 -13.90
N ASN A 167 15.44 23.80 -14.88
CA ASN A 167 15.75 25.20 -14.70
C ASN A 167 14.48 26.03 -14.45
N PRO A 168 14.21 26.49 -13.20
CA PRO A 168 13.00 27.24 -12.87
C PRO A 168 12.84 28.57 -13.62
N GLN A 169 13.92 29.09 -14.20
CA GLN A 169 13.87 30.35 -14.94
C GLN A 169 13.35 30.15 -16.37
N ASP A 170 13.62 28.98 -16.96
CA ASP A 170 13.32 28.69 -18.35
C ASP A 170 12.19 27.70 -18.56
N GLU A 171 11.85 26.90 -17.52
CA GLU A 171 10.87 25.82 -17.59
C GLU A 171 9.78 25.94 -16.51
N LYS A 172 8.57 25.54 -16.88
CA LYS A 172 7.46 25.31 -15.95
C LYS A 172 7.24 23.82 -15.74
N LEU A 173 6.92 23.43 -14.50
CA LEU A 173 6.66 22.04 -14.14
C LEU A 173 5.18 21.70 -14.33
N VAL A 174 4.97 20.56 -14.98
CA VAL A 174 3.65 19.96 -15.16
C VAL A 174 3.68 18.51 -14.71
N ARG A 175 2.72 18.12 -13.89
CA ARG A 175 2.44 16.72 -13.57
C ARG A 175 1.31 16.22 -14.45
N LEU A 176 1.55 15.10 -15.10
CA LEU A 176 0.58 14.36 -15.88
C LEU A 176 0.18 13.11 -15.12
N VAL A 177 -1.12 12.84 -15.03
CA VAL A 177 -1.65 11.63 -14.42
C VAL A 177 -2.45 10.87 -15.47
N PHE A 178 -2.04 9.64 -15.73
CA PHE A 178 -2.66 8.72 -16.68
C PHE A 178 -3.59 7.76 -15.92
N LYS A 179 -4.86 7.71 -16.29
CA LYS A 179 -5.89 6.99 -15.52
C LYS A 179 -6.19 5.58 -16.02
N ASP A 180 -5.60 5.18 -17.13
CA ASP A 180 -5.79 3.84 -17.69
C ASP A 180 -4.58 3.34 -18.48
N SER A 181 -4.57 2.03 -18.79
CA SER A 181 -3.49 1.38 -19.53
C SER A 181 -3.38 1.85 -21.00
N LYS A 182 -4.48 2.26 -21.61
CA LYS A 182 -4.47 2.73 -23.01
C LYS A 182 -3.76 4.07 -23.09
N THR A 183 -4.07 4.97 -22.16
CA THR A 183 -3.47 6.31 -22.10
C THR A 183 -1.98 6.23 -21.73
N THR A 184 -1.62 5.31 -20.83
CA THR A 184 -0.20 5.08 -20.46
C THR A 184 0.65 4.61 -21.65
N SER A 185 0.05 3.98 -22.64
CA SER A 185 0.73 3.50 -23.84
C SER A 185 0.85 4.55 -24.96
N ILE A 186 0.25 5.75 -24.79
CA ILE A 186 0.36 6.81 -25.78
C ILE A 186 1.78 7.40 -25.71
N PRO A 187 2.50 7.52 -26.85
CA PRO A 187 3.81 8.16 -26.89
C PRO A 187 3.69 9.68 -26.85
N LEU A 188 3.16 10.20 -25.71
CA LEU A 188 2.73 11.60 -25.55
C LEU A 188 3.85 12.59 -25.84
N ILE A 189 5.05 12.34 -25.30
CA ILE A 189 6.21 13.22 -25.49
C ILE A 189 6.66 13.24 -26.96
N ALA A 190 6.69 12.08 -27.58
CA ALA A 190 7.06 11.98 -28.99
C ALA A 190 6.04 12.70 -29.89
N ARG A 191 4.76 12.58 -29.58
CA ARG A 191 3.70 13.30 -30.29
C ARG A 191 3.78 14.82 -30.08
N LEU A 192 3.99 15.25 -28.82
CA LEU A 192 4.17 16.66 -28.50
C LEU A 192 5.34 17.28 -29.27
N ALA A 193 6.46 16.55 -29.37
CA ALA A 193 7.61 16.98 -30.14
C ALA A 193 7.33 17.01 -31.65
N ALA A 194 6.68 15.95 -32.20
CA ALA A 194 6.46 15.80 -33.63
C ALA A 194 5.32 16.70 -34.17
N GLU A 195 4.22 16.85 -33.42
CA GLU A 195 3.03 17.55 -33.87
C GLU A 195 3.09 19.04 -33.52
N GLU A 196 3.70 19.37 -32.38
CA GLU A 196 3.70 20.75 -31.84
C GLU A 196 5.10 21.40 -31.80
N GLY A 197 6.16 20.62 -32.02
CA GLY A 197 7.53 21.11 -31.94
C GLY A 197 7.97 21.50 -30.53
N VAL A 198 7.31 20.94 -29.49
CA VAL A 198 7.62 21.21 -28.08
C VAL A 198 8.50 20.11 -27.54
N PHE A 199 9.69 20.48 -27.08
CA PHE A 199 10.64 19.56 -26.44
C PHE A 199 10.60 19.78 -24.93
N CYS A 200 10.27 18.72 -24.19
CA CYS A 200 10.18 18.78 -22.73
C CYS A 200 11.21 17.86 -22.08
N ASN A 201 11.67 18.25 -20.89
CA ASN A 201 12.46 17.41 -20.02
C ASN A 201 11.57 16.46 -19.22
N VAL A 202 11.93 15.17 -19.11
CA VAL A 202 11.28 14.22 -18.22
C VAL A 202 12.01 14.27 -16.89
N ILE A 203 11.37 14.88 -15.89
CA ILE A 203 11.92 14.99 -14.53
C ILE A 203 11.73 13.68 -13.77
N SER A 204 10.54 13.12 -13.87
CA SER A 204 10.23 11.81 -13.31
C SER A 204 9.11 11.14 -14.08
N ALA A 205 9.12 9.81 -14.13
CA ALA A 205 8.03 9.03 -14.67
C ALA A 205 7.87 7.74 -13.86
N SER A 206 6.64 7.40 -13.54
CA SER A 206 6.33 6.14 -12.86
C SER A 206 5.05 5.53 -13.42
N THR A 207 5.04 4.22 -13.55
CA THR A 207 3.86 3.45 -13.91
C THR A 207 3.61 2.42 -12.85
N GLN A 208 2.37 2.34 -12.36
CA GLN A 208 2.00 1.47 -11.26
C GLN A 208 0.73 0.71 -11.63
N LYS A 209 0.73 -0.58 -11.36
CA LYS A 209 -0.47 -1.41 -11.46
C LYS A 209 -1.17 -1.42 -10.11
N LEU A 210 -2.40 -0.89 -10.06
CA LEU A 210 -3.26 -0.93 -8.88
C LEU A 210 -4.44 -1.85 -9.21
N SER A 211 -4.47 -3.02 -8.59
CA SER A 211 -5.44 -4.08 -8.94
C SER A 211 -5.37 -4.44 -10.45
N GLU A 212 -6.43 -4.20 -11.19
CA GLU A 212 -6.51 -4.47 -12.63
C GLU A 212 -6.23 -3.23 -13.50
N THR A 213 -6.11 -2.05 -12.89
CA THR A 213 -5.92 -0.79 -13.62
C THR A 213 -4.47 -0.33 -13.52
N VAL A 214 -3.93 0.15 -14.62
CA VAL A 214 -2.59 0.75 -14.67
C VAL A 214 -2.73 2.26 -14.59
N TYR A 215 -2.07 2.84 -13.60
CA TYR A 215 -1.93 4.28 -13.45
C TYR A 215 -0.51 4.70 -13.74
N GLY A 216 -0.34 5.82 -14.40
CA GLY A 216 0.98 6.41 -14.64
C GLY A 216 1.00 7.85 -14.16
N SER A 217 2.13 8.30 -13.68
CA SER A 217 2.38 9.72 -13.49
C SER A 217 3.71 10.10 -14.12
N MET A 218 3.77 11.30 -14.69
CA MET A 218 4.95 11.85 -15.32
C MET A 218 5.06 13.32 -14.94
N MET A 219 6.26 13.75 -14.57
CA MET A 219 6.57 15.15 -14.35
C MET A 219 7.45 15.65 -15.48
N LEU A 220 7.01 16.71 -16.12
CA LEU A 220 7.70 17.32 -17.27
C LEU A 220 8.13 18.74 -16.93
N GLY A 221 9.35 19.10 -17.33
CA GLY A 221 9.80 20.46 -17.47
C GLY A 221 9.48 20.94 -18.89
N ILE A 222 8.60 21.90 -19.03
CA ILE A 222 8.17 22.48 -20.30
C ILE A 222 8.75 23.87 -20.44
N PRO A 223 9.42 24.22 -21.58
CA PRO A 223 9.90 25.57 -21.80
C PRO A 223 8.80 26.61 -21.60
N SER A 224 9.04 27.63 -20.78
CA SER A 224 8.04 28.62 -20.39
C SER A 224 7.38 29.31 -21.61
N ALA A 225 8.12 29.53 -22.67
CA ALA A 225 7.61 30.12 -23.92
C ALA A 225 6.65 29.21 -24.69
N GLN A 226 6.65 27.90 -24.44
CA GLN A 226 5.84 26.91 -25.14
C GLN A 226 4.81 26.23 -24.22
N TYR A 227 4.69 26.70 -23.00
CA TYR A 227 3.89 26.08 -21.96
C TYR A 227 2.41 25.97 -22.33
N ASP A 228 1.78 27.10 -22.70
CA ASP A 228 0.36 27.12 -23.03
C ASP A 228 0.01 26.22 -24.21
N LYS A 229 0.89 26.17 -25.21
CA LYS A 229 0.75 25.31 -26.38
C LYS A 229 0.82 23.82 -25.99
N ALA A 230 1.77 23.46 -25.13
CA ALA A 230 1.94 22.10 -24.64
C ALA A 230 0.74 21.65 -23.81
N VAL A 231 0.29 22.49 -22.87
CA VAL A 231 -0.85 22.19 -22.00
C VAL A 231 -2.13 22.03 -22.81
N ALA A 232 -2.39 22.91 -23.79
CA ALA A 232 -3.53 22.79 -24.69
C ALA A 232 -3.52 21.48 -25.49
N PHE A 233 -2.37 21.06 -25.99
CA PHE A 233 -2.23 19.78 -26.67
C PHE A 233 -2.54 18.61 -25.75
N ILE A 234 -1.96 18.60 -24.53
CA ILE A 234 -2.12 17.52 -23.58
C ILE A 234 -3.58 17.39 -23.11
N HIS A 235 -4.28 18.50 -22.89
CA HIS A 235 -5.71 18.49 -22.53
C HIS A 235 -6.60 17.83 -23.58
N ASN A 236 -6.20 17.81 -24.84
CA ASN A 236 -6.92 17.13 -25.91
C ASN A 236 -6.70 15.60 -25.90
N VAL A 237 -5.78 15.09 -25.10
CA VAL A 237 -5.56 13.66 -24.93
C VAL A 237 -6.50 13.12 -23.85
N ALA A 238 -7.42 12.26 -24.26
CA ALA A 238 -8.41 11.68 -23.34
C ALA A 238 -7.74 10.97 -22.15
N ASN A 239 -8.33 11.10 -20.95
CA ASN A 239 -7.91 10.45 -19.71
C ASN A 239 -6.50 10.82 -19.20
N VAL A 240 -5.94 11.93 -19.62
CA VAL A 240 -4.75 12.55 -19.01
C VAL A 240 -5.21 13.72 -18.16
N GLN A 241 -4.86 13.74 -16.89
CA GLN A 241 -5.05 14.87 -16.01
C GLN A 241 -3.76 15.67 -15.94
N VAL A 242 -3.88 16.98 -16.09
CA VAL A 242 -2.78 17.94 -16.04
C VAL A 242 -2.87 18.70 -14.73
N GLU A 243 -1.79 18.72 -13.96
CA GLU A 243 -1.67 19.49 -12.73
C GLU A 243 -0.45 20.42 -12.83
N GLU A 244 -0.66 21.72 -12.69
CA GLU A 244 0.44 22.66 -12.55
C GLU A 244 1.10 22.47 -11.19
N VAL A 245 2.43 22.44 -11.17
CA VAL A 245 3.20 22.31 -9.93
C VAL A 245 3.84 23.65 -9.62
N ASP A 246 3.24 24.39 -8.68
CA ASP A 246 3.78 25.68 -8.22
C ASP A 246 5.08 25.51 -7.44
N HIS A 247 5.98 26.48 -7.59
CA HIS A 247 7.33 26.51 -7.01
C HIS A 247 7.39 26.73 -5.47
N HIS A 248 6.28 26.65 -4.74
CA HIS A 248 6.25 26.88 -3.31
C HIS A 248 6.23 25.58 -2.51
N VAL A 249 7.35 24.84 -2.54
CA VAL A 249 7.66 23.89 -1.45
C VAL A 249 9.10 24.16 -1.01
N GLN A 250 9.21 24.96 0.03
CA GLN A 250 10.40 24.99 0.90
C GLN A 250 10.39 23.76 1.78
#